data_a4b4c8091a30160a2f847fd05ae91392
#
_entry.id   a4b4c8091a30160a2f847fd05ae91392
#
_cell.length_a   1.000
_cell.length_b   1.000
_cell.length_c   1.000
_cell.angle_alpha   90.00
_cell.angle_beta   90.00
_cell.angle_gamma   90.00
#
_symmetry.space_group_name_H-M   'P 1'
#
loop_
_entity.id
_entity.type
_entity.pdbx_description
1 polymer ?
#
loop_
_entity_poly.entity_id
_entity_poly.type
_entity_poly.pdbx_seq_one_letter_code
_entity_poly.pdbx_strand_id
1 'polypeptide(L)'
;MADRLIFQLGTNNWQRDGEFAPGSGILHEAHHHAYNALPGVRAYSMYPSRRQRFRSEDVRVFELEHDIPICESVSPVSSYRWHGMSEAEVAAYRQRLTDEVAAWIDEIEAASGDTFGLAIAHHAFMNTVVLRDVNRRRVAAGRPRMPLLCFAHGTELKMYANERRGDQPEEFPPRFLPFMQQEKIFDFADPEHGVDLVAAISAEQVEAFLGLFPEFPRERVLLSPNGYNQDVFRRLTEPTDVYGDRTRVLAGFTTQPPEGSADSGRAPEPVAPADGFDAVVAFCGKFADWKRLDALLRAAAVYEQQDRRILTLVVGSGPHEAQVQMHDLAAELGLRRTYFVGPRPQDELATLFNCADVGCFPSYREPFGLVFIECMACGTPVIGADSGGPRDFVTPDVGVLVPETDDRQELAGSLVGAVDRALDEDWKRTKGPAAQAYAAANFSVVHQVSELLAAVDRLIGH
;
A
#
# COMPACT_ATOMS: atom_id res chain seq x y z
N MET A 1 18.06 -11.25 -28.02
CA MET A 1 18.77 -10.33 -27.11
C MET A 1 18.75 -11.01 -25.76
N ALA A 2 19.80 -10.91 -24.98
CA ALA A 2 19.79 -11.42 -23.60
C ALA A 2 18.72 -10.66 -22.78
N ASP A 3 18.04 -11.36 -21.89
CA ASP A 3 17.05 -10.73 -21.01
C ASP A 3 17.75 -9.85 -19.95
N ARG A 4 17.15 -8.70 -19.64
CA ARG A 4 17.61 -7.88 -18.52
C ARG A 4 17.19 -8.56 -17.22
N LEU A 5 18.16 -8.99 -16.42
CA LEU A 5 17.90 -9.58 -15.13
C LEU A 5 17.68 -8.48 -14.06
N ILE A 6 16.58 -8.59 -13.32
CA ILE A 6 16.23 -7.70 -12.19
C ILE A 6 16.08 -8.53 -10.93
N PHE A 7 16.74 -8.11 -9.84
CA PHE A 7 16.56 -8.72 -8.52
C PHE A 7 15.74 -7.79 -7.62
N GLN A 8 14.69 -8.31 -6.99
CA GLN A 8 13.87 -7.58 -6.04
C GLN A 8 13.92 -8.20 -4.64
N LEU A 9 14.15 -7.37 -3.63
CA LEU A 9 14.11 -7.77 -2.24
C LEU A 9 12.93 -7.09 -1.52
N GLY A 10 11.91 -7.87 -1.20
CA GLY A 10 10.71 -7.42 -0.49
C GLY A 10 10.89 -7.43 1.02
N THR A 11 10.04 -6.68 1.73
CA THR A 11 10.04 -6.59 3.19
C THR A 11 8.95 -7.45 3.82
N ASN A 12 7.87 -7.71 3.11
CA ASN A 12 6.68 -8.40 3.59
C ASN A 12 6.33 -9.60 2.72
N ASN A 13 5.61 -10.57 3.30
CA ASN A 13 5.12 -11.74 2.60
C ASN A 13 4.11 -11.37 1.50
N TRP A 14 4.04 -12.21 0.48
CA TRP A 14 3.03 -12.16 -0.58
C TRP A 14 1.72 -12.82 -0.11
N GLN A 15 0.64 -12.51 -0.84
CA GLN A 15 -0.66 -13.11 -0.55
C GLN A 15 -0.73 -14.53 -1.13
N ARG A 16 -0.49 -15.55 -0.28
CA ARG A 16 -0.52 -16.96 -0.67
C ARG A 16 -1.18 -17.80 0.41
N ASP A 17 -1.79 -18.91 -0.01
CA ASP A 17 -2.33 -19.95 0.89
C ASP A 17 -3.32 -19.42 1.94
N GLY A 18 -4.08 -18.38 1.60
CA GLY A 18 -5.04 -17.75 2.52
C GLY A 18 -4.39 -16.84 3.58
N GLU A 19 -3.07 -16.64 3.54
CA GLU A 19 -2.42 -15.64 4.40
C GLU A 19 -2.67 -14.22 3.88
N PHE A 20 -3.01 -13.35 4.80
CA PHE A 20 -3.09 -11.91 4.52
C PHE A 20 -1.70 -11.33 4.26
N ALA A 21 -1.57 -10.57 3.18
CA ALA A 21 -0.37 -9.80 2.89
C ALA A 21 -0.60 -8.31 3.18
N PRO A 22 0.37 -7.62 3.79
CA PRO A 22 0.36 -6.16 3.84
C PRO A 22 0.42 -5.56 2.44
N GLY A 23 -0.05 -4.31 2.27
CA GLY A 23 -0.09 -3.63 0.97
C GLY A 23 1.25 -3.61 0.24
N SER A 24 2.38 -3.49 0.96
CA SER A 24 3.71 -3.55 0.36
C SER A 24 4.09 -4.96 -0.14
N GLY A 25 3.58 -6.02 0.47
CA GLY A 25 3.76 -7.40 -0.03
C GLY A 25 2.96 -7.63 -1.31
N ILE A 26 1.71 -7.18 -1.34
CA ILE A 26 0.85 -7.22 -2.53
C ILE A 26 1.50 -6.44 -3.69
N LEU A 27 2.01 -5.26 -3.42
CA LEU A 27 2.68 -4.44 -4.43
C LEU A 27 3.97 -5.08 -4.95
N HIS A 28 4.78 -5.67 -4.06
CA HIS A 28 6.01 -6.38 -4.46
C HIS A 28 5.70 -7.56 -5.38
N GLU A 29 4.65 -8.34 -5.08
CA GLU A 29 4.17 -9.42 -5.94
C GLU A 29 3.68 -8.88 -7.29
N ALA A 30 2.90 -7.80 -7.29
CA ALA A 30 2.41 -7.16 -8.50
C ALA A 30 3.55 -6.64 -9.39
N HIS A 31 4.58 -6.03 -8.80
CA HIS A 31 5.78 -5.58 -9.51
C HIS A 31 6.54 -6.77 -10.13
N HIS A 32 6.71 -7.89 -9.40
CA HIS A 32 7.34 -9.09 -9.93
C HIS A 32 6.65 -9.58 -11.21
N HIS A 33 5.33 -9.73 -11.16
CA HIS A 33 4.57 -10.15 -12.34
C HIS A 33 4.60 -9.13 -13.47
N ALA A 34 4.55 -7.84 -13.13
CA ALA A 34 4.59 -6.76 -14.11
C ALA A 34 5.95 -6.69 -14.84
N TYR A 35 7.08 -6.83 -14.13
CA TYR A 35 8.39 -6.90 -14.76
C TYR A 35 8.49 -8.12 -15.69
N ASN A 36 8.04 -9.28 -15.25
CA ASN A 36 8.06 -10.51 -16.07
C ASN A 36 7.07 -10.48 -17.25
N ALA A 37 6.12 -9.54 -17.28
CA ALA A 37 5.26 -9.29 -18.43
C ALA A 37 5.92 -8.40 -19.50
N LEU A 38 7.03 -7.71 -19.17
CA LEU A 38 7.74 -6.85 -20.13
C LEU A 38 8.66 -7.68 -21.04
N PRO A 39 8.67 -7.42 -22.36
CA PRO A 39 9.57 -8.11 -23.28
C PRO A 39 11.05 -7.88 -22.94
N GLY A 40 11.83 -8.93 -22.86
CA GLY A 40 13.28 -8.86 -22.61
C GLY A 40 13.64 -8.49 -21.15
N VAL A 41 12.71 -8.68 -20.21
CA VAL A 41 12.94 -8.48 -18.77
C VAL A 41 12.65 -9.79 -18.04
N ARG A 42 13.50 -10.13 -17.09
CA ARG A 42 13.31 -11.27 -16.18
C ARG A 42 13.58 -10.85 -14.75
N ALA A 43 12.54 -10.85 -13.92
CA ALA A 43 12.60 -10.46 -12.53
C ALA A 43 12.65 -11.70 -11.62
N TYR A 44 13.53 -11.62 -10.62
CA TYR A 44 13.68 -12.59 -9.53
C TYR A 44 13.36 -11.88 -8.23
N SER A 45 12.54 -12.48 -7.38
CA SER A 45 12.07 -11.85 -6.15
C SER A 45 12.31 -12.71 -4.92
N MET A 46 12.84 -12.09 -3.87
CA MET A 46 12.93 -12.69 -2.55
C MET A 46 12.13 -11.85 -1.54
N TYR A 47 11.39 -12.52 -0.68
CA TYR A 47 10.66 -11.86 0.41
C TYR A 47 10.71 -12.71 1.69
N PRO A 48 10.65 -12.08 2.87
CA PRO A 48 10.66 -12.81 4.13
C PRO A 48 9.26 -13.34 4.48
N SER A 49 9.18 -14.54 5.02
CA SER A 49 7.99 -15.06 5.67
C SER A 49 8.34 -16.04 6.79
N ARG A 50 7.51 -16.05 7.84
CA ARG A 50 7.60 -17.03 8.93
C ARG A 50 6.84 -18.32 8.60
N ARG A 51 5.81 -18.22 7.79
CA ARG A 51 4.86 -19.32 7.55
C ARG A 51 4.97 -19.92 6.16
N GLN A 52 5.21 -19.07 5.16
CA GLN A 52 5.29 -19.53 3.78
C GLN A 52 6.62 -20.25 3.52
N ARG A 53 6.54 -21.31 2.73
CA ARG A 53 7.68 -22.15 2.29
C ARG A 53 7.56 -22.36 0.80
N PHE A 54 7.75 -21.26 0.05
CA PHE A 54 7.59 -21.26 -1.39
C PHE A 54 8.92 -21.06 -2.11
N ARG A 55 9.15 -21.85 -3.15
CA ARG A 55 10.27 -21.71 -4.07
C ARG A 55 9.79 -22.00 -5.48
N SER A 56 10.03 -21.08 -6.40
CA SER A 56 9.94 -21.29 -7.83
C SER A 56 11.30 -21.01 -8.48
N GLU A 57 11.36 -21.01 -9.80
CA GLU A 57 12.57 -20.63 -10.53
C GLU A 57 12.95 -19.17 -10.24
N ASP A 58 11.95 -18.30 -10.10
CA ASP A 58 12.07 -16.83 -10.05
C ASP A 58 11.63 -16.21 -8.72
N VAL A 59 11.14 -17.01 -7.74
CA VAL A 59 10.73 -16.52 -6.42
C VAL A 59 11.27 -17.42 -5.31
N ARG A 60 11.86 -16.81 -4.28
CA ARG A 60 12.28 -17.49 -3.04
C ARG A 60 11.76 -16.79 -1.80
N VAL A 61 11.35 -17.57 -0.82
CA VAL A 61 11.01 -17.11 0.50
C VAL A 61 12.23 -17.20 1.38
N PHE A 62 12.59 -16.08 2.04
CA PHE A 62 13.54 -16.06 3.13
C PHE A 62 12.81 -16.45 4.42
N GLU A 63 13.20 -17.58 4.99
CA GLU A 63 12.54 -18.11 6.19
C GLU A 63 12.93 -17.32 7.44
N LEU A 64 11.94 -16.69 8.08
CA LEU A 64 12.13 -15.97 9.33
C LEU A 64 12.10 -16.93 10.52
N GLU A 65 13.09 -16.84 11.41
CA GLU A 65 13.08 -17.50 12.71
C GLU A 65 12.19 -16.77 13.72
N HIS A 66 12.07 -15.45 13.55
CA HIS A 66 11.24 -14.57 14.37
C HIS A 66 10.35 -13.70 13.49
N ASP A 67 9.22 -13.23 14.02
CA ASP A 67 8.47 -12.15 13.40
C ASP A 67 9.33 -10.89 13.44
N ILE A 68 9.83 -10.48 12.29
CA ILE A 68 10.54 -9.21 12.12
C ILE A 68 9.71 -8.33 11.21
N PRO A 69 8.75 -7.58 11.71
CA PRO A 69 8.09 -6.55 10.94
C PRO A 69 9.01 -5.34 10.91
N ILE A 70 9.77 -5.22 9.86
CA ILE A 70 10.75 -4.13 9.74
C ILE A 70 10.06 -2.82 9.39
N CYS A 71 8.91 -2.83 8.75
CA CYS A 71 8.14 -1.64 8.35
C CYS A 71 6.67 -1.96 8.15
N GLU A 72 5.99 -2.58 9.11
CA GLU A 72 4.63 -3.05 8.88
C GLU A 72 3.56 -1.97 9.01
N SER A 73 3.77 -0.94 9.82
CA SER A 73 2.70 -0.01 10.14
C SER A 73 3.22 1.24 10.84
N VAL A 74 2.49 2.34 10.69
CA VAL A 74 2.63 3.53 11.54
C VAL A 74 2.02 3.35 12.93
N SER A 75 1.40 2.20 13.21
CA SER A 75 0.97 1.86 14.56
C SER A 75 2.18 1.58 15.45
N PRO A 76 2.30 2.23 16.61
CA PRO A 76 3.42 1.98 17.52
C PRO A 76 3.66 0.50 17.82
N VAL A 77 2.59 -0.26 18.05
CA VAL A 77 2.68 -1.68 18.43
C VAL A 77 3.32 -2.55 17.36
N SER A 78 3.03 -2.33 16.07
CA SER A 78 3.58 -3.14 14.98
C SER A 78 4.87 -2.56 14.40
N SER A 79 5.04 -1.24 14.43
CA SER A 79 6.19 -0.55 13.84
C SER A 79 7.46 -0.68 14.65
N TYR A 80 7.35 -0.98 15.94
CA TYR A 80 8.46 -0.94 16.89
C TYR A 80 8.99 -2.31 17.34
N ARG A 81 8.55 -3.41 16.73
CA ARG A 81 9.11 -4.74 17.04
C ARG A 81 10.61 -4.79 16.79
N TRP A 82 11.11 -4.06 15.81
CA TRP A 82 12.55 -3.93 15.54
C TRP A 82 13.31 -3.33 16.73
N HIS A 83 12.69 -2.45 17.51
CA HIS A 83 13.28 -1.89 18.72
C HIS A 83 13.54 -2.96 19.80
N GLY A 84 12.76 -4.05 19.80
CA GLY A 84 12.96 -5.18 20.73
C GLY A 84 14.13 -6.09 20.37
N MET A 85 14.72 -5.96 19.17
CA MET A 85 15.86 -6.77 18.76
C MET A 85 17.17 -6.23 19.34
N SER A 86 18.00 -7.11 19.84
CA SER A 86 19.38 -6.79 20.18
C SER A 86 20.21 -6.51 18.92
N GLU A 87 21.31 -5.79 19.05
CA GLU A 87 22.23 -5.55 17.94
C GLU A 87 22.77 -6.84 17.33
N ALA A 88 23.00 -7.86 18.16
CA ALA A 88 23.46 -9.18 17.70
C ALA A 88 22.40 -9.89 16.84
N GLU A 89 21.11 -9.82 17.20
CA GLU A 89 20.00 -10.36 16.39
C GLU A 89 19.85 -9.63 15.07
N VAL A 90 19.98 -8.28 15.06
CA VAL A 90 19.95 -7.49 13.83
C VAL A 90 21.13 -7.85 12.93
N ALA A 91 22.34 -7.96 13.48
CA ALA A 91 23.53 -8.34 12.73
C ALA A 91 23.41 -9.76 12.16
N ALA A 92 22.92 -10.71 12.94
CA ALA A 92 22.69 -12.09 12.51
C ALA A 92 21.66 -12.17 11.37
N TYR A 93 20.53 -11.44 11.49
CA TYR A 93 19.52 -11.33 10.45
C TYR A 93 20.09 -10.77 9.15
N ARG A 94 20.80 -9.63 9.24
CA ARG A 94 21.45 -8.97 8.11
C ARG A 94 22.44 -9.91 7.43
N GLN A 95 23.28 -10.58 8.21
CA GLN A 95 24.30 -11.51 7.69
C GLN A 95 23.63 -12.65 6.92
N ARG A 96 22.66 -13.34 7.54
CA ARG A 96 21.96 -14.47 6.94
C ARG A 96 21.20 -14.10 5.66
N LEU A 97 20.48 -12.97 5.68
CA LEU A 97 19.78 -12.48 4.49
C LEU A 97 20.76 -12.10 3.36
N THR A 98 21.88 -11.47 3.70
CA THR A 98 22.95 -11.15 2.73
C THR A 98 23.55 -12.42 2.13
N ASP A 99 23.79 -13.46 2.92
CA ASP A 99 24.33 -14.74 2.47
C ASP A 99 23.36 -15.44 1.50
N GLU A 100 22.07 -15.51 1.84
CA GLU A 100 21.07 -16.16 0.99
C GLU A 100 20.83 -15.40 -0.32
N VAL A 101 20.77 -14.07 -0.26
CA VAL A 101 20.61 -13.23 -1.48
C VAL A 101 21.83 -13.39 -2.40
N ALA A 102 23.05 -13.29 -1.85
CA ALA A 102 24.27 -13.43 -2.64
C ALA A 102 24.36 -14.82 -3.29
N ALA A 103 24.10 -15.88 -2.54
CA ALA A 103 24.14 -17.25 -3.06
C ALA A 103 23.11 -17.47 -4.18
N TRP A 104 21.91 -16.93 -4.06
CA TRP A 104 20.90 -17.08 -5.10
C TRP A 104 21.21 -16.26 -6.35
N ILE A 105 21.70 -15.05 -6.21
CA ILE A 105 22.18 -14.24 -7.34
C ILE A 105 23.29 -14.98 -8.10
N ASP A 106 24.25 -15.57 -7.37
CA ASP A 106 25.35 -16.34 -7.96
C ASP A 106 24.85 -17.59 -8.72
N GLU A 107 23.85 -18.29 -8.15
CA GLU A 107 23.22 -19.45 -8.78
C GLU A 107 22.51 -19.06 -10.10
N ILE A 108 21.75 -17.96 -10.11
CA ILE A 108 21.03 -17.50 -11.31
C ILE A 108 22.01 -17.07 -12.40
N GLU A 109 23.03 -16.25 -12.06
CA GLU A 109 24.04 -15.80 -13.04
C GLU A 109 24.87 -16.96 -13.61
N ALA A 110 25.20 -17.95 -12.78
CA ALA A 110 25.90 -19.15 -13.25
C ALA A 110 25.03 -20.00 -14.17
N ALA A 111 23.73 -20.08 -13.94
CA ALA A 111 22.80 -20.84 -14.75
C ALA A 111 22.42 -20.16 -16.07
N SER A 112 22.23 -18.84 -16.05
CA SER A 112 21.83 -18.05 -17.23
C SER A 112 23.00 -17.63 -18.11
N GLY A 113 24.19 -17.42 -17.54
CA GLY A 113 25.33 -16.79 -18.19
C GLY A 113 25.21 -15.27 -18.29
N ASP A 114 24.13 -14.67 -17.80
CA ASP A 114 23.86 -13.24 -17.78
C ASP A 114 24.15 -12.66 -16.39
N THR A 115 24.28 -11.34 -16.30
CA THR A 115 24.48 -10.63 -15.03
C THR A 115 23.26 -9.76 -14.70
N PHE A 116 22.98 -9.57 -13.41
CA PHE A 116 21.92 -8.68 -12.98
C PHE A 116 22.20 -7.22 -13.36
N GLY A 117 21.27 -6.63 -14.13
CA GLY A 117 21.33 -5.23 -14.57
C GLY A 117 20.71 -4.25 -13.57
N LEU A 118 19.96 -4.73 -12.58
CA LEU A 118 19.32 -3.89 -11.57
C LEU A 118 18.99 -4.71 -10.32
N ALA A 119 19.24 -4.13 -9.15
CA ALA A 119 18.74 -4.60 -7.86
C ALA A 119 17.75 -3.59 -7.28
N ILE A 120 16.60 -4.05 -6.78
CA ILE A 120 15.54 -3.20 -6.21
C ILE A 120 15.34 -3.60 -4.75
N ALA A 121 15.59 -2.66 -3.84
CA ALA A 121 15.27 -2.79 -2.42
C ALA A 121 13.90 -2.17 -2.15
N HIS A 122 12.93 -2.94 -1.71
CA HIS A 122 11.67 -2.37 -1.21
C HIS A 122 11.85 -1.90 0.24
N HIS A 123 11.43 -0.68 0.51
CA HIS A 123 11.64 0.14 1.70
C HIS A 123 13.08 0.64 1.90
N ALA A 124 13.17 1.90 2.25
CA ALA A 124 14.41 2.61 2.55
C ALA A 124 14.97 2.22 3.93
N PHE A 125 15.29 0.93 4.13
CA PHE A 125 15.74 0.37 5.39
C PHE A 125 16.68 -0.83 5.19
N MET A 126 16.49 -1.93 5.93
CA MET A 126 17.39 -3.08 5.97
C MET A 126 17.70 -3.67 4.58
N ASN A 127 16.73 -3.71 3.67
CA ASN A 127 16.93 -4.29 2.34
C ASN A 127 17.95 -3.52 1.50
N THR A 128 18.01 -2.19 1.66
CA THR A 128 19.03 -1.36 0.99
C THR A 128 20.43 -1.69 1.50
N VAL A 129 20.56 -1.89 2.81
CA VAL A 129 21.82 -2.28 3.46
C VAL A 129 22.27 -3.67 3.00
N VAL A 130 21.36 -4.64 2.96
CA VAL A 130 21.64 -6.00 2.50
C VAL A 130 22.12 -6.02 1.05
N LEU A 131 21.41 -5.35 0.13
CA LEU A 131 21.80 -5.32 -1.29
C LEU A 131 23.12 -4.57 -1.53
N ARG A 132 23.41 -3.52 -0.74
CA ARG A 132 24.75 -2.90 -0.74
C ARG A 132 25.84 -3.89 -0.29
N ASP A 133 25.58 -4.64 0.77
CA ASP A 133 26.56 -5.60 1.27
C ASP A 133 26.79 -6.76 0.27
N VAL A 134 25.75 -7.19 -0.45
CA VAL A 134 25.89 -8.09 -1.60
C VAL A 134 26.78 -7.47 -2.68
N ASN A 135 26.52 -6.21 -3.06
CA ASN A 135 27.36 -5.50 -4.03
C ASN A 135 28.83 -5.40 -3.60
N ARG A 136 29.11 -5.11 -2.33
CA ARG A 136 30.49 -5.10 -1.79
C ARG A 136 31.19 -6.43 -1.95
N ARG A 137 30.48 -7.55 -1.70
CA ARG A 137 31.03 -8.91 -1.92
C ARG A 137 31.29 -9.19 -3.39
N ARG A 138 30.38 -8.76 -4.28
CA ARG A 138 30.55 -8.91 -5.73
C ARG A 138 31.82 -8.19 -6.21
N VAL A 139 31.98 -6.93 -5.82
CA VAL A 139 33.17 -6.12 -6.17
C VAL A 139 34.45 -6.76 -5.61
N ALA A 140 34.44 -7.20 -4.37
CA ALA A 140 35.57 -7.92 -3.75
C ALA A 140 35.93 -9.23 -4.48
N ALA A 141 34.94 -9.88 -5.13
CA ALA A 141 35.13 -11.06 -5.96
C ALA A 141 35.46 -10.74 -7.43
N GLY A 142 35.69 -9.46 -7.79
CA GLY A 142 35.99 -9.00 -9.15
C GLY A 142 34.80 -8.98 -10.09
N ARG A 143 33.58 -9.00 -9.57
CA ARG A 143 32.32 -8.97 -10.34
C ARG A 143 31.78 -7.54 -10.42
N PRO A 144 31.03 -7.19 -11.47
CA PRO A 144 30.42 -5.87 -11.56
C PRO A 144 29.40 -5.64 -10.45
N ARG A 145 29.33 -4.42 -9.95
CA ARG A 145 28.29 -3.95 -9.05
C ARG A 145 26.96 -3.89 -9.80
N MET A 146 25.88 -4.31 -9.15
CA MET A 146 24.53 -4.08 -9.65
C MET A 146 24.09 -2.66 -9.31
N PRO A 147 23.54 -1.89 -10.26
CA PRO A 147 22.84 -0.66 -9.91
C PRO A 147 21.73 -0.95 -8.87
N LEU A 148 21.63 -0.09 -7.85
CA LEU A 148 20.71 -0.28 -6.73
C LEU A 148 19.65 0.82 -6.69
N LEU A 149 18.39 0.42 -6.89
CA LEU A 149 17.21 1.25 -6.72
C LEU A 149 16.56 0.96 -5.36
N CYS A 150 16.31 2.00 -4.57
CA CYS A 150 15.48 1.93 -3.36
C CYS A 150 14.05 2.36 -3.70
N PHE A 151 13.07 1.49 -3.49
CA PHE A 151 11.66 1.83 -3.63
C PHE A 151 11.10 2.22 -2.25
N ALA A 152 10.88 3.52 -2.05
CA ALA A 152 10.41 4.09 -0.79
C ALA A 152 8.86 4.08 -0.76
N HIS A 153 8.28 3.28 0.15
CA HIS A 153 6.83 3.12 0.28
C HIS A 153 6.18 4.10 1.26
N GLY A 154 6.97 4.95 1.91
CA GLY A 154 6.51 6.03 2.78
C GLY A 154 6.36 5.67 4.25
N THR A 155 6.13 4.42 4.62
CA THR A 155 6.04 4.00 6.03
C THR A 155 7.33 4.29 6.78
N GLU A 156 8.47 3.89 6.23
CA GLU A 156 9.80 4.12 6.79
C GLU A 156 10.14 5.61 6.87
N LEU A 157 9.77 6.41 5.87
CA LEU A 157 10.00 7.86 5.91
C LEU A 157 9.20 8.53 7.03
N LYS A 158 7.97 8.06 7.26
CA LYS A 158 7.14 8.51 8.37
C LYS A 158 7.76 8.17 9.74
N MET A 159 8.31 6.95 9.87
CA MET A 159 9.02 6.52 11.08
C MET A 159 10.27 7.36 11.33
N TYR A 160 11.09 7.61 10.31
CA TYR A 160 12.27 8.47 10.42
C TYR A 160 11.89 9.91 10.79
N ALA A 161 10.82 10.43 10.20
CA ALA A 161 10.32 11.76 10.52
C ALA A 161 9.82 11.85 11.97
N ASN A 162 9.16 10.81 12.47
CA ASN A 162 8.72 10.74 13.87
C ASN A 162 9.93 10.71 14.81
N GLU A 163 10.93 9.89 14.56
CA GLU A 163 12.16 9.84 15.34
C GLU A 163 12.88 11.20 15.37
N ARG A 164 12.95 11.89 14.21
CA ARG A 164 13.57 13.20 14.12
C ARG A 164 12.85 14.28 14.95
N ARG A 165 11.52 14.15 15.11
CA ARG A 165 10.72 15.07 15.92
C ARG A 165 10.63 14.67 17.40
N GLY A 166 11.02 13.45 17.76
CA GLY A 166 10.83 12.91 19.10
C GLY A 166 9.38 12.46 19.37
N ASP A 167 8.61 12.14 18.33
CA ASP A 167 7.19 11.74 18.42
C ASP A 167 7.00 10.24 18.68
N GLN A 168 8.06 9.47 18.91
CA GLN A 168 7.96 8.04 19.27
C GLN A 168 7.70 7.87 20.77
N PRO A 169 7.08 6.74 21.19
CA PRO A 169 6.91 6.41 22.60
C PRO A 169 8.26 6.37 23.35
N GLU A 170 8.28 6.80 24.61
CA GLU A 170 9.50 6.82 25.43
C GLU A 170 10.19 5.47 25.56
N GLU A 171 9.42 4.38 25.56
CA GLU A 171 9.91 3.01 25.60
C GLU A 171 10.66 2.59 24.31
N PHE A 172 10.53 3.34 23.24
CA PHE A 172 11.17 3.10 21.95
C PHE A 172 12.08 4.27 21.56
N PRO A 173 13.34 4.29 22.00
CA PRO A 173 14.28 5.35 21.65
C PRO A 173 14.55 5.36 20.13
N PRO A 174 14.96 6.51 19.57
CA PRO A 174 15.30 6.62 18.16
C PRO A 174 16.32 5.56 17.75
N ARG A 175 16.04 4.81 16.68
CA ARG A 175 16.88 3.71 16.21
C ARG A 175 16.98 3.61 14.68
N PHE A 176 15.90 3.89 13.95
CA PHE A 176 15.86 3.75 12.49
C PHE A 176 16.72 4.81 11.80
N LEU A 177 16.50 6.07 12.08
CA LEU A 177 17.24 7.17 11.47
C LEU A 177 18.72 7.13 11.86
N PRO A 178 19.12 6.96 13.13
CA PRO A 178 20.52 6.76 13.51
C PRO A 178 21.19 5.59 12.79
N PHE A 179 20.52 4.45 12.65
CA PHE A 179 21.03 3.30 11.91
C PHE A 179 21.34 3.66 10.45
N MET A 180 20.38 4.28 9.74
CA MET A 180 20.56 4.64 8.33
C MET A 180 21.63 5.71 8.14
N GLN A 181 21.78 6.66 9.08
CA GLN A 181 22.84 7.66 9.08
C GLN A 181 24.22 7.02 9.32
N GLN A 182 24.31 6.06 10.21
CA GLN A 182 25.54 5.30 10.46
C GLN A 182 25.94 4.46 9.25
N GLU A 183 24.98 3.81 8.59
CA GLU A 183 25.21 2.99 7.40
C GLU A 183 25.55 3.81 6.17
N LYS A 184 25.26 5.12 6.16
CA LYS A 184 25.51 6.06 5.06
C LYS A 184 24.96 5.61 3.70
N ILE A 185 23.85 4.87 3.70
CA ILE A 185 23.33 4.23 2.51
C ILE A 185 22.80 5.25 1.47
N PHE A 186 22.39 6.43 1.93
CA PHE A 186 21.91 7.56 1.12
C PHE A 186 22.88 8.77 1.11
N ASP A 187 24.06 8.64 1.68
CA ASP A 187 25.10 9.66 1.59
C ASP A 187 25.81 9.55 0.23
N PHE A 188 25.32 10.31 -0.75
CA PHE A 188 25.82 10.23 -2.13
C PHE A 188 27.26 10.78 -2.28
N ALA A 189 27.74 11.54 -1.33
CA ALA A 189 29.13 11.99 -1.27
C ALA A 189 30.11 10.88 -0.85
N ASP A 190 29.60 9.80 -0.22
CA ASP A 190 30.40 8.63 0.14
C ASP A 190 30.60 7.74 -1.11
N PRO A 191 31.84 7.48 -1.56
CA PRO A 191 32.12 6.63 -2.72
C PRO A 191 31.66 5.17 -2.53
N GLU A 192 31.41 4.74 -1.29
CA GLU A 192 30.89 3.40 -0.96
C GLU A 192 29.37 3.37 -0.76
N HIS A 193 28.66 4.47 -1.04
CA HIS A 193 27.19 4.48 -0.95
C HIS A 193 26.59 3.33 -1.74
N GLY A 194 25.44 2.84 -1.28
CA GLY A 194 24.80 1.66 -1.89
C GLY A 194 23.76 2.01 -2.94
N VAL A 195 22.98 3.06 -2.72
CA VAL A 195 21.81 3.41 -3.53
C VAL A 195 22.16 4.39 -4.64
N ASP A 196 21.82 4.03 -5.87
CA ASP A 196 22.00 4.89 -7.06
C ASP A 196 20.80 5.75 -7.35
N LEU A 197 19.60 5.20 -7.10
CA LEU A 197 18.32 5.83 -7.37
C LEU A 197 17.32 5.54 -6.24
N VAL A 198 16.43 6.48 -6.00
CA VAL A 198 15.28 6.30 -5.11
C VAL A 198 14.00 6.50 -5.92
N ALA A 199 13.06 5.56 -5.81
CA ALA A 199 11.71 5.71 -6.33
C ALA A 199 10.77 6.03 -5.15
N ALA A 200 10.13 7.18 -5.16
CA ALA A 200 9.16 7.62 -4.16
C ALA A 200 7.77 7.67 -4.77
N ILE A 201 6.76 7.27 -4.01
CA ILE A 201 5.42 6.97 -4.50
C ILE A 201 4.50 8.20 -4.68
N SER A 202 4.89 9.36 -4.16
CA SER A 202 4.16 10.62 -4.31
C SER A 202 5.10 11.81 -4.22
N ALA A 203 4.66 12.98 -4.65
CA ALA A 203 5.44 14.23 -4.56
C ALA A 203 5.77 14.56 -3.09
N GLU A 204 4.83 14.35 -2.15
CA GLU A 204 5.09 14.53 -0.71
C GLU A 204 6.20 13.59 -0.22
N GLN A 205 6.25 12.35 -0.71
CA GLN A 205 7.29 11.39 -0.31
C GLN A 205 8.65 11.73 -0.91
N VAL A 206 8.72 12.32 -2.10
CA VAL A 206 9.97 12.87 -2.67
C VAL A 206 10.54 13.95 -1.74
N GLU A 207 9.73 14.92 -1.33
CA GLU A 207 10.16 15.99 -0.44
C GLU A 207 10.50 15.47 0.97
N ALA A 208 9.72 14.50 1.49
CA ALA A 208 10.00 13.86 2.77
C ALA A 208 11.34 13.12 2.76
N PHE A 209 11.65 12.38 1.70
CA PHE A 209 12.93 11.70 1.53
C PHE A 209 14.11 12.70 1.49
N LEU A 210 14.01 13.73 0.65
CA LEU A 210 15.06 14.75 0.53
C LEU A 210 15.24 15.56 1.83
N GLY A 211 14.17 15.77 2.59
CA GLY A 211 14.24 16.40 3.91
C GLY A 211 14.97 15.56 4.96
N LEU A 212 14.96 14.22 4.82
CA LEU A 212 15.67 13.28 5.71
C LEU A 212 17.13 13.05 5.26
N PHE A 213 17.36 13.03 3.95
CA PHE A 213 18.64 12.73 3.32
C PHE A 213 19.04 13.84 2.31
N PRO A 214 19.37 15.05 2.81
CA PRO A 214 19.59 16.22 1.96
C PRO A 214 20.83 16.12 1.05
N GLU A 215 21.76 15.24 1.36
CA GLU A 215 22.96 15.00 0.54
C GLU A 215 22.68 14.11 -0.69
N PHE A 216 21.50 13.47 -0.75
CA PHE A 216 21.12 12.66 -1.90
C PHE A 216 20.66 13.56 -3.06
N PRO A 217 21.18 13.39 -4.31
CA PRO A 217 20.86 14.26 -5.42
C PRO A 217 19.38 14.17 -5.82
N ARG A 218 18.70 15.32 -5.92
CA ARG A 218 17.28 15.39 -6.28
C ARG A 218 16.97 14.70 -7.61
N GLU A 219 17.84 14.84 -8.60
CA GLU A 219 17.70 14.22 -9.92
C GLU A 219 17.78 12.70 -9.90
N ARG A 220 18.21 12.11 -8.78
CA ARG A 220 18.24 10.68 -8.51
C ARG A 220 17.02 10.17 -7.72
N VAL A 221 16.11 11.07 -7.36
CA VAL A 221 14.84 10.73 -6.71
C VAL A 221 13.72 10.80 -7.74
N LEU A 222 13.23 9.63 -8.12
CA LEU A 222 12.17 9.46 -9.12
C LEU A 222 10.80 9.51 -8.45
N LEU A 223 9.86 10.22 -9.04
CA LEU A 223 8.44 10.04 -8.74
C LEU A 223 7.96 8.79 -9.47
N SER A 224 7.61 7.76 -8.74
CA SER A 224 7.14 6.47 -9.24
C SER A 224 5.88 6.05 -8.47
N PRO A 225 4.71 6.50 -8.91
CA PRO A 225 3.43 6.14 -8.29
C PRO A 225 3.24 4.64 -8.23
N ASN A 226 2.53 4.17 -7.21
CA ASN A 226 2.16 2.76 -7.13
C ASN A 226 1.19 2.39 -8.25
N GLY A 227 1.35 1.20 -8.80
CA GLY A 227 0.41 0.62 -9.76
C GLY A 227 -0.63 -0.27 -9.08
N TYR A 228 -1.81 -0.39 -9.70
CA TYR A 228 -2.83 -1.35 -9.30
C TYR A 228 -2.84 -2.57 -10.25
N ASN A 229 -3.38 -3.70 -9.77
CA ASN A 229 -3.55 -4.90 -10.59
C ASN A 229 -4.77 -4.73 -11.53
N GLN A 230 -4.50 -4.44 -12.81
CA GLN A 230 -5.53 -4.20 -13.82
C GLN A 230 -6.34 -5.45 -14.21
N ASP A 231 -5.84 -6.64 -13.90
CA ASP A 231 -6.56 -7.88 -14.18
C ASP A 231 -7.67 -8.13 -13.17
N VAL A 232 -7.51 -7.57 -11.97
CA VAL A 232 -8.46 -7.68 -10.85
C VAL A 232 -9.37 -6.46 -10.78
N PHE A 233 -8.79 -5.26 -10.65
CA PHE A 233 -9.57 -4.03 -10.50
C PHE A 233 -9.95 -3.46 -11.87
N ARG A 234 -11.16 -3.74 -12.27
CA ARG A 234 -11.75 -3.28 -13.53
C ARG A 234 -13.26 -3.22 -13.40
N ARG A 235 -13.91 -2.53 -14.30
CA ARG A 235 -15.37 -2.51 -14.35
C ARG A 235 -15.88 -3.90 -14.74
N LEU A 236 -16.75 -4.46 -13.90
CA LEU A 236 -17.35 -5.80 -14.07
C LEU A 236 -18.74 -5.64 -14.70
N THR A 237 -18.81 -5.75 -16.03
CA THR A 237 -20.05 -5.63 -16.80
C THR A 237 -20.43 -6.91 -17.51
N GLU A 238 -19.49 -7.86 -17.64
CA GLU A 238 -19.71 -9.15 -18.30
C GLU A 238 -19.00 -10.28 -17.53
N PRO A 239 -19.57 -11.45 -17.39
CA PRO A 239 -20.89 -11.89 -17.86
C PRO A 239 -22.07 -11.36 -16.99
N THR A 240 -21.78 -10.66 -15.90
CA THR A 240 -22.77 -10.10 -14.96
C THR A 240 -22.50 -8.63 -14.77
N ASP A 241 -23.49 -7.78 -14.96
CA ASP A 241 -23.44 -6.38 -14.54
C ASP A 241 -23.54 -6.31 -13.01
N VAL A 242 -22.39 -6.29 -12.34
CA VAL A 242 -22.27 -6.27 -10.88
C VAL A 242 -22.98 -5.05 -10.28
N TYR A 243 -22.88 -3.89 -10.92
CA TYR A 243 -23.56 -2.69 -10.46
C TYR A 243 -25.07 -2.76 -10.63
N GLY A 244 -25.56 -3.28 -11.77
CA GLY A 244 -27.00 -3.47 -12.01
C GLY A 244 -27.64 -4.50 -11.09
N ASP A 245 -26.89 -5.49 -10.61
CA ASP A 245 -27.35 -6.54 -9.70
C ASP A 245 -26.79 -6.42 -8.27
N ARG A 246 -26.36 -5.21 -7.89
CA ARG A 246 -25.64 -4.96 -6.63
C ARG A 246 -26.37 -5.41 -5.37
N THR A 247 -27.68 -5.38 -5.36
CA THR A 247 -28.47 -5.87 -4.21
C THR A 247 -28.23 -7.36 -3.96
N ARG A 248 -28.27 -8.18 -5.02
CA ARG A 248 -28.01 -9.62 -4.90
C ARG A 248 -26.52 -9.88 -4.59
N VAL A 249 -25.62 -9.12 -5.23
CA VAL A 249 -24.18 -9.29 -5.03
C VAL A 249 -23.80 -8.97 -3.59
N LEU A 250 -24.26 -7.84 -3.04
CA LEU A 250 -23.95 -7.43 -1.67
C LEU A 250 -24.53 -8.39 -0.63
N ALA A 251 -25.71 -8.98 -0.89
CA ALA A 251 -26.29 -9.99 -0.01
C ALA A 251 -25.43 -11.27 0.15
N GLY A 252 -24.46 -11.48 -0.73
CA GLY A 252 -23.45 -12.54 -0.60
C GLY A 252 -22.36 -12.25 0.44
N PHE A 253 -22.24 -11.01 0.91
CA PHE A 253 -21.29 -10.63 1.96
C PHE A 253 -21.98 -10.59 3.32
N THR A 254 -21.26 -10.98 4.36
CA THR A 254 -21.76 -10.99 5.73
C THR A 254 -20.90 -10.11 6.63
N THR A 255 -21.55 -9.53 7.63
CA THR A 255 -20.89 -8.81 8.72
C THR A 255 -20.73 -9.73 9.92
N GLN A 256 -19.68 -9.48 10.69
CA GLN A 256 -19.48 -10.14 11.98
C GLN A 256 -18.82 -9.16 12.96
N PRO A 257 -19.55 -8.73 14.02
CA PRO A 257 -19.00 -7.85 15.03
C PRO A 257 -17.84 -8.52 15.78
N PRO A 258 -16.81 -7.77 16.18
CA PRO A 258 -15.71 -8.29 16.99
C PRO A 258 -16.19 -8.61 18.42
N GLU A 259 -15.55 -9.58 19.05
CA GLU A 259 -15.83 -9.91 20.45
C GLU A 259 -15.57 -8.68 21.35
N GLY A 260 -16.47 -8.40 22.28
CA GLY A 260 -16.37 -7.28 23.21
C GLY A 260 -16.91 -5.94 22.70
N SER A 261 -17.37 -5.85 21.46
CA SER A 261 -18.08 -4.67 20.96
C SER A 261 -19.54 -4.64 21.45
N ALA A 262 -20.17 -3.47 21.37
CA ALA A 262 -21.57 -3.28 21.77
C ALA A 262 -22.56 -4.19 21.05
N ASP A 263 -22.22 -4.66 19.86
CA ASP A 263 -23.01 -5.55 19.01
C ASP A 263 -22.45 -6.98 18.91
N SER A 264 -21.46 -7.33 19.74
CA SER A 264 -20.77 -8.63 19.72
C SER A 264 -21.64 -9.88 19.86
N GLY A 265 -22.86 -9.72 20.38
CA GLY A 265 -23.83 -10.81 20.47
C GLY A 265 -24.71 -11.02 19.22
N ARG A 266 -24.56 -10.20 18.18
CA ARG A 266 -25.33 -10.36 16.94
C ARG A 266 -24.76 -11.51 16.10
N ALA A 267 -25.69 -12.29 15.51
CA ALA A 267 -25.31 -13.26 14.51
C ALA A 267 -24.76 -12.55 13.24
N PRO A 268 -23.87 -13.20 12.47
CA PRO A 268 -23.48 -12.69 11.15
C PRO A 268 -24.73 -12.41 10.30
N GLU A 269 -24.82 -11.23 9.72
CA GLU A 269 -25.97 -10.85 8.88
C GLU A 269 -25.48 -10.46 7.46
N PRO A 270 -26.29 -10.76 6.42
CA PRO A 270 -25.95 -10.36 5.06
C PRO A 270 -26.04 -8.84 4.90
N VAL A 271 -25.28 -8.30 3.96
CA VAL A 271 -25.37 -6.89 3.56
C VAL A 271 -26.62 -6.69 2.70
N ALA A 272 -27.78 -6.75 3.34
CA ALA A 272 -29.09 -6.71 2.69
C ALA A 272 -30.11 -6.00 3.60
N PRO A 273 -30.12 -4.66 3.66
CA PRO A 273 -31.11 -3.93 4.46
C PRO A 273 -32.53 -4.25 3.96
N ALA A 274 -33.44 -4.57 4.90
CA ALA A 274 -34.80 -5.09 4.62
C ALA A 274 -35.66 -4.15 3.75
N ASP A 275 -35.40 -2.85 3.82
CA ASP A 275 -36.06 -1.80 3.04
C ASP A 275 -35.26 -1.36 1.78
N GLY A 276 -34.21 -2.11 1.44
CA GLY A 276 -33.32 -1.84 0.30
C GLY A 276 -32.41 -0.62 0.52
N PHE A 277 -31.74 -0.20 -0.53
CA PHE A 277 -30.88 0.99 -0.55
C PHE A 277 -30.93 1.66 -1.93
N ASP A 278 -30.64 2.95 -1.95
CA ASP A 278 -30.59 3.76 -3.17
C ASP A 278 -29.17 3.99 -3.64
N ALA A 279 -28.23 4.14 -2.70
CA ALA A 279 -26.83 4.41 -2.96
C ALA A 279 -25.89 3.65 -2.02
N VAL A 280 -24.65 3.48 -2.44
CA VAL A 280 -23.59 2.78 -1.71
C VAL A 280 -22.34 3.66 -1.64
N VAL A 281 -21.89 3.96 -0.43
CA VAL A 281 -20.61 4.59 -0.13
C VAL A 281 -19.65 3.52 0.36
N ALA A 282 -18.48 3.36 -0.27
CA ALA A 282 -17.50 2.36 0.11
C ALA A 282 -16.28 2.99 0.78
N PHE A 283 -15.86 2.41 1.90
CA PHE A 283 -14.57 2.64 2.55
C PHE A 283 -13.75 1.35 2.51
N CYS A 284 -12.45 1.48 2.27
CA CYS A 284 -11.52 0.37 2.45
C CYS A 284 -10.23 0.86 3.10
N GLY A 285 -9.80 0.18 4.15
CA GLY A 285 -8.56 0.50 4.82
C GLY A 285 -8.36 -0.18 6.16
N LYS A 286 -7.14 -0.01 6.69
CA LYS A 286 -6.80 -0.42 8.05
C LYS A 286 -7.52 0.53 9.04
N PHE A 287 -8.06 -0.02 10.14
CA PHE A 287 -8.62 0.81 11.21
C PHE A 287 -7.47 1.41 12.03
N ALA A 288 -7.02 2.56 11.56
CA ALA A 288 -5.98 3.35 12.18
C ALA A 288 -6.43 4.81 12.20
N ASP A 289 -6.02 5.57 13.21
CA ASP A 289 -6.48 6.94 13.44
C ASP A 289 -6.33 7.84 12.20
N TRP A 290 -5.19 7.73 11.51
CA TRP A 290 -4.92 8.51 10.31
C TRP A 290 -5.79 8.15 9.09
N LYS A 291 -6.49 7.01 9.10
CA LYS A 291 -7.50 6.64 8.09
C LYS A 291 -8.84 7.34 8.32
N ARG A 292 -9.05 7.88 9.50
CA ARG A 292 -10.21 8.71 9.86
C ARG A 292 -11.56 8.07 9.55
N LEU A 293 -11.66 6.75 9.77
CA LEU A 293 -12.93 6.02 9.62
C LEU A 293 -14.02 6.60 10.54
N ASP A 294 -13.64 7.07 11.72
CA ASP A 294 -14.52 7.75 12.66
C ASP A 294 -15.23 8.99 12.07
N ALA A 295 -14.54 9.77 11.24
CA ALA A 295 -15.16 10.91 10.53
C ALA A 295 -16.19 10.44 9.49
N LEU A 296 -15.92 9.33 8.77
CA LEU A 296 -16.88 8.74 7.86
C LEU A 296 -18.11 8.19 8.59
N LEU A 297 -17.94 7.51 9.74
CA LEU A 297 -19.06 7.04 10.56
C LEU A 297 -19.93 8.20 11.06
N ARG A 298 -19.33 9.31 11.45
CA ARG A 298 -20.08 10.54 11.80
C ARG A 298 -20.82 11.15 10.61
N ALA A 299 -20.22 11.11 9.42
CA ALA A 299 -20.90 11.51 8.19
C ALA A 299 -22.08 10.57 7.90
N ALA A 300 -21.89 9.26 8.07
CA ALA A 300 -22.96 8.27 7.92
C ALA A 300 -24.15 8.55 8.84
N ALA A 301 -23.91 8.96 10.08
CA ALA A 301 -24.98 9.33 11.00
C ALA A 301 -25.83 10.51 10.51
N VAL A 302 -25.26 11.40 9.69
CA VAL A 302 -26.00 12.50 9.11
C VAL A 302 -26.80 12.05 7.88
N TYR A 303 -26.18 11.39 6.90
CA TYR A 303 -26.87 11.04 5.67
C TYR A 303 -27.83 9.83 5.83
N GLU A 304 -27.64 8.94 6.84
CA GLU A 304 -28.62 7.92 7.15
C GLU A 304 -29.96 8.47 7.67
N GLN A 305 -29.98 9.73 8.17
CA GLN A 305 -31.19 10.43 8.60
C GLN A 305 -31.92 11.14 7.46
N GLN A 306 -31.33 11.21 6.29
CA GLN A 306 -31.95 11.76 5.10
C GLN A 306 -32.98 10.79 4.50
N ASP A 307 -33.84 11.26 3.61
CA ASP A 307 -34.80 10.41 2.89
C ASP A 307 -34.13 9.36 1.99
N ARG A 308 -32.84 9.56 1.65
CA ARG A 308 -32.06 8.60 0.86
C ARG A 308 -31.57 7.45 1.71
N ARG A 309 -31.78 6.24 1.21
CA ARG A 309 -31.32 5.01 1.84
C ARG A 309 -29.87 4.73 1.42
N ILE A 310 -28.93 5.48 1.99
CA ILE A 310 -27.49 5.33 1.70
C ILE A 310 -26.92 4.21 2.56
N LEU A 311 -26.31 3.22 1.92
CA LEU A 311 -25.58 2.14 2.55
C LEU A 311 -24.10 2.48 2.61
N THR A 312 -23.46 2.31 3.78
CA THR A 312 -22.02 2.46 3.96
C THR A 312 -21.37 1.11 4.12
N LEU A 313 -20.44 0.76 3.21
CA LEU A 313 -19.64 -0.44 3.29
C LEU A 313 -18.27 -0.10 3.89
N VAL A 314 -17.92 -0.74 5.01
CA VAL A 314 -16.62 -0.61 5.65
C VAL A 314 -15.83 -1.90 5.46
N VAL A 315 -14.84 -1.87 4.56
CA VAL A 315 -13.98 -3.01 4.25
C VAL A 315 -12.63 -2.83 4.94
N GLY A 316 -12.17 -3.88 5.61
CA GLY A 316 -10.89 -3.87 6.28
C GLY A 316 -10.95 -4.26 7.74
N SER A 317 -9.85 -4.08 8.44
CA SER A 317 -9.72 -4.40 9.86
C SER A 317 -8.56 -3.61 10.50
N GLY A 318 -8.34 -3.82 11.78
CA GLY A 318 -7.24 -3.25 12.54
C GLY A 318 -6.93 -4.08 13.78
N PRO A 319 -6.13 -3.56 14.71
CA PRO A 319 -6.02 -4.12 16.05
C PRO A 319 -7.42 -4.33 16.66
N HIS A 320 -7.56 -5.36 17.47
CA HIS A 320 -8.87 -5.72 18.05
C HIS A 320 -9.55 -4.52 18.74
N GLU A 321 -8.81 -3.76 19.52
CA GLU A 321 -9.31 -2.55 20.20
C GLU A 321 -9.85 -1.50 19.22
N ALA A 322 -9.16 -1.28 18.10
CA ALA A 322 -9.62 -0.35 17.07
C ALA A 322 -10.89 -0.85 16.37
N GLN A 323 -11.03 -2.17 16.17
CA GLN A 323 -12.25 -2.74 15.63
C GLN A 323 -13.42 -2.53 16.59
N VAL A 324 -13.25 -2.86 17.89
CA VAL A 324 -14.25 -2.63 18.94
C VAL A 324 -14.63 -1.16 18.98
N GLN A 325 -13.67 -0.25 19.00
CA GLN A 325 -13.93 1.20 19.04
C GLN A 325 -14.79 1.68 17.85
N MET A 326 -14.53 1.20 16.64
CA MET A 326 -15.33 1.62 15.46
C MET A 326 -16.75 1.04 15.49
N HIS A 327 -16.93 -0.19 15.96
CA HIS A 327 -18.26 -0.79 16.14
C HIS A 327 -19.05 -0.09 17.24
N ASP A 328 -18.42 0.22 18.37
CA ASP A 328 -19.05 0.96 19.47
C ASP A 328 -19.46 2.36 19.03
N LEU A 329 -18.60 3.07 18.28
CA LEU A 329 -18.94 4.37 17.70
C LEU A 329 -20.14 4.28 16.76
N ALA A 330 -20.20 3.26 15.90
CA ALA A 330 -21.33 3.06 15.01
C ALA A 330 -22.64 2.80 15.79
N ALA A 331 -22.57 2.03 16.87
CA ALA A 331 -23.71 1.79 17.77
C ALA A 331 -24.13 3.06 18.51
N GLU A 332 -23.20 3.85 19.06
CA GLU A 332 -23.48 5.14 19.71
C GLU A 332 -24.14 6.15 18.75
N LEU A 333 -23.70 6.18 17.50
CA LEU A 333 -24.28 7.03 16.45
C LEU A 333 -25.62 6.51 15.92
N GLY A 334 -26.04 5.30 16.32
CA GLY A 334 -27.30 4.67 15.92
C GLY A 334 -27.34 4.27 14.45
N LEU A 335 -26.19 3.95 13.84
CA LEU A 335 -26.07 3.56 12.43
C LEU A 335 -26.79 2.24 12.17
N ARG A 336 -27.59 2.21 11.11
CA ARG A 336 -28.40 1.04 10.72
C ARG A 336 -28.11 0.54 9.31
N ARG A 337 -27.40 1.32 8.51
CA ARG A 337 -27.07 1.04 7.13
C ARG A 337 -25.57 1.02 6.89
N THR A 338 -24.79 0.96 7.96
CA THR A 338 -23.33 0.82 7.94
C THR A 338 -22.94 -0.62 8.23
N TYR A 339 -22.24 -1.27 7.29
CA TYR A 339 -21.89 -2.68 7.34
C TYR A 339 -20.39 -2.87 7.33
N PHE A 340 -19.85 -3.49 8.38
CA PHE A 340 -18.43 -3.87 8.48
C PHE A 340 -18.25 -5.27 7.92
N VAL A 341 -17.69 -5.38 6.74
CA VAL A 341 -17.56 -6.67 6.02
C VAL A 341 -16.18 -7.34 6.22
N GLY A 342 -15.31 -6.75 7.05
CA GLY A 342 -13.99 -7.29 7.33
C GLY A 342 -13.01 -7.17 6.15
N PRO A 343 -11.78 -7.72 6.29
CA PRO A 343 -10.81 -7.76 5.20
C PRO A 343 -11.26 -8.72 4.10
N ARG A 344 -11.02 -8.33 2.83
CA ARG A 344 -11.43 -9.11 1.66
C ARG A 344 -10.25 -9.32 0.71
N PRO A 345 -10.20 -10.46 -0.01
CA PRO A 345 -9.32 -10.62 -1.14
C PRO A 345 -9.57 -9.55 -2.21
N GLN A 346 -8.58 -9.30 -3.06
CA GLN A 346 -8.66 -8.22 -4.06
C GLN A 346 -9.84 -8.38 -5.05
N ASP A 347 -10.17 -9.57 -5.46
CA ASP A 347 -11.31 -9.86 -6.35
C ASP A 347 -12.67 -9.55 -5.70
N GLU A 348 -12.83 -9.89 -4.42
CA GLU A 348 -14.01 -9.50 -3.65
C GLU A 348 -14.05 -7.99 -3.41
N LEU A 349 -12.91 -7.36 -3.12
CA LEU A 349 -12.80 -5.92 -2.98
C LEU A 349 -13.17 -5.20 -4.29
N ALA A 350 -12.68 -5.68 -5.43
CA ALA A 350 -13.05 -5.17 -6.73
C ALA A 350 -14.57 -5.29 -6.97
N THR A 351 -15.18 -6.40 -6.54
CA THR A 351 -16.63 -6.60 -6.60
C THR A 351 -17.37 -5.56 -5.76
N LEU A 352 -16.93 -5.30 -4.52
CA LEU A 352 -17.52 -4.30 -3.63
C LEU A 352 -17.38 -2.88 -4.21
N PHE A 353 -16.22 -2.53 -4.79
CA PHE A 353 -16.04 -1.24 -5.47
C PHE A 353 -16.95 -1.09 -6.69
N ASN A 354 -17.16 -2.16 -7.46
CA ASN A 354 -18.12 -2.12 -8.57
C ASN A 354 -19.55 -1.87 -8.10
N CYS A 355 -19.94 -2.34 -6.91
CA CYS A 355 -21.27 -2.10 -6.32
C CYS A 355 -21.44 -0.65 -5.82
N ALA A 356 -20.35 0.08 -5.55
CA ALA A 356 -20.40 1.40 -4.95
C ALA A 356 -20.69 2.52 -5.94
N ASP A 357 -21.40 3.56 -5.48
CA ASP A 357 -21.62 4.80 -6.22
C ASP A 357 -20.41 5.73 -6.05
N VAL A 358 -19.79 5.73 -4.87
CA VAL A 358 -18.60 6.51 -4.56
C VAL A 358 -17.74 5.83 -3.51
N GLY A 359 -16.42 5.91 -3.66
CA GLY A 359 -15.44 5.55 -2.63
C GLY A 359 -15.15 6.76 -1.74
N CYS A 360 -15.10 6.57 -0.42
CA CYS A 360 -14.82 7.64 0.54
C CYS A 360 -13.65 7.24 1.46
N PHE A 361 -12.50 7.90 1.28
CA PHE A 361 -11.24 7.57 1.93
C PHE A 361 -10.61 8.81 2.58
N PRO A 362 -11.10 9.28 3.75
CA PRO A 362 -10.73 10.56 4.34
C PRO A 362 -9.38 10.56 5.08
N SER A 363 -8.39 9.82 4.57
CA SER A 363 -7.10 9.62 5.22
C SER A 363 -6.30 10.91 5.38
N TYR A 364 -5.65 11.08 6.54
CA TYR A 364 -4.66 12.12 6.78
C TYR A 364 -3.28 11.67 6.30
N ARG A 365 -2.64 12.48 5.46
CA ARG A 365 -1.31 12.20 4.91
C ARG A 365 -1.17 10.77 4.39
N GLU A 366 -2.10 10.39 3.55
CA GLU A 366 -2.03 9.12 2.83
C GLU A 366 -0.76 9.09 1.97
N PRO A 367 0.17 8.15 2.16
CA PRO A 367 1.43 8.15 1.41
C PRO A 367 1.23 8.15 -0.10
N PHE A 368 0.24 7.38 -0.59
CA PHE A 368 -0.15 7.34 -1.99
C PHE A 368 -1.66 7.21 -2.16
N GLY A 369 -2.26 6.13 -1.65
CA GLY A 369 -3.70 5.88 -1.77
C GLY A 369 -4.06 4.88 -2.86
N LEU A 370 -3.44 3.69 -2.87
CA LEU A 370 -3.79 2.62 -3.81
C LEU A 370 -5.30 2.37 -3.88
N VAL A 371 -5.98 2.40 -2.74
CA VAL A 371 -7.44 2.19 -2.66
C VAL A 371 -8.25 3.17 -3.51
N PHE A 372 -7.78 4.39 -3.68
CA PHE A 372 -8.42 5.37 -4.56
C PHE A 372 -8.35 4.91 -6.02
N ILE A 373 -7.17 4.47 -6.45
CA ILE A 373 -6.92 4.05 -7.83
C ILE A 373 -7.63 2.74 -8.13
N GLU A 374 -7.62 1.78 -7.20
CA GLU A 374 -8.37 0.53 -7.29
C GLU A 374 -9.88 0.78 -7.43
N CYS A 375 -10.41 1.71 -6.64
CA CYS A 375 -11.80 2.14 -6.70
C CYS A 375 -12.12 2.80 -8.05
N MET A 376 -11.29 3.76 -8.50
CA MET A 376 -11.42 4.42 -9.80
C MET A 376 -11.34 3.42 -10.97
N ALA A 377 -10.45 2.42 -10.90
CA ALA A 377 -10.33 1.38 -11.91
C ALA A 377 -11.62 0.54 -12.06
N CYS A 378 -12.40 0.40 -10.98
CA CYS A 378 -13.73 -0.19 -10.99
C CYS A 378 -14.84 0.76 -11.50
N GLY A 379 -14.49 1.92 -12.02
CA GLY A 379 -15.43 2.93 -12.50
C GLY A 379 -16.21 3.59 -11.37
N THR A 380 -15.62 3.76 -10.20
CA THR A 380 -16.23 4.37 -9.02
C THR A 380 -15.42 5.59 -8.61
N PRO A 381 -16.00 6.81 -8.74
CA PRO A 381 -15.37 8.05 -8.34
C PRO A 381 -15.06 8.10 -6.84
N VAL A 382 -14.16 8.99 -6.43
CA VAL A 382 -13.62 8.97 -5.07
C VAL A 382 -13.76 10.32 -4.35
N ILE A 383 -13.92 10.25 -3.04
CA ILE A 383 -13.85 11.36 -2.09
C ILE A 383 -12.69 11.09 -1.15
N GLY A 384 -11.82 12.07 -0.94
CA GLY A 384 -10.71 12.00 0.00
C GLY A 384 -10.53 13.30 0.77
N ALA A 385 -9.58 13.33 1.73
CA ALA A 385 -9.10 14.57 2.30
C ALA A 385 -7.99 15.19 1.44
N ASP A 386 -7.91 16.52 1.39
CA ASP A 386 -6.86 17.26 0.68
C ASP A 386 -5.53 17.14 1.42
N SER A 387 -4.96 15.93 1.42
CA SER A 387 -3.82 15.56 2.23
C SER A 387 -3.06 14.37 1.62
N GLY A 388 -1.74 14.49 1.52
CA GLY A 388 -0.87 13.41 1.04
C GLY A 388 -0.93 13.14 -0.46
N GLY A 389 -0.62 11.88 -0.83
CA GLY A 389 -0.52 11.42 -2.21
C GLY A 389 -1.77 11.58 -3.07
N PRO A 390 -3.01 11.49 -2.56
CA PRO A 390 -4.21 11.71 -3.37
C PRO A 390 -4.26 13.08 -4.07
N ARG A 391 -3.55 14.08 -3.56
CA ARG A 391 -3.37 15.39 -4.22
C ARG A 391 -2.73 15.30 -5.60
N ASP A 392 -1.91 14.28 -5.83
CA ASP A 392 -1.17 14.13 -7.08
C ASP A 392 -2.06 13.63 -8.23
N PHE A 393 -3.21 13.01 -7.91
CA PHE A 393 -4.01 12.34 -8.94
C PHE A 393 -5.55 12.50 -8.82
N VAL A 394 -6.10 12.90 -7.69
CA VAL A 394 -7.55 13.13 -7.61
C VAL A 394 -7.90 14.48 -8.21
N THR A 395 -8.46 14.44 -9.41
CA THR A 395 -8.93 15.62 -10.14
C THR A 395 -10.45 15.75 -10.10
N PRO A 396 -11.02 16.92 -10.43
CA PRO A 396 -12.48 17.10 -10.48
C PRO A 396 -13.22 16.13 -11.42
N ASP A 397 -12.52 15.55 -12.41
CA ASP A 397 -13.11 14.59 -13.35
C ASP A 397 -13.29 13.19 -12.76
N VAL A 398 -12.54 12.86 -11.71
CA VAL A 398 -12.53 11.52 -11.11
C VAL A 398 -13.01 11.49 -9.66
N GLY A 399 -13.14 12.65 -9.02
CA GLY A 399 -13.55 12.72 -7.62
C GLY A 399 -13.44 14.12 -7.02
N VAL A 400 -13.25 14.16 -5.70
CA VAL A 400 -13.00 15.40 -4.97
C VAL A 400 -12.15 15.15 -3.73
N LEU A 401 -11.32 16.13 -3.40
CA LEU A 401 -10.66 16.23 -2.09
C LEU A 401 -11.35 17.31 -1.27
N VAL A 402 -11.83 16.94 -0.08
CA VAL A 402 -12.40 17.88 0.88
C VAL A 402 -11.29 18.53 1.71
N PRO A 403 -11.49 19.76 2.26
CA PRO A 403 -10.49 20.43 3.06
C PRO A 403 -9.98 19.56 4.20
N GLU A 404 -8.67 19.58 4.40
CA GLU A 404 -8.01 18.92 5.52
C GLU A 404 -8.30 19.66 6.82
N THR A 405 -8.70 18.93 7.85
CA THR A 405 -8.90 19.46 9.21
C THR A 405 -8.69 18.36 10.26
N ASP A 406 -8.21 18.71 11.45
CA ASP A 406 -8.11 17.79 12.58
C ASP A 406 -9.45 17.64 13.34
N ASP A 407 -10.40 18.56 13.12
CA ASP A 407 -11.75 18.45 13.67
C ASP A 407 -12.55 17.39 12.92
N ARG A 408 -12.82 16.28 13.59
CA ARG A 408 -13.56 15.14 13.04
C ARG A 408 -15.00 15.47 12.67
N GLN A 409 -15.61 16.43 13.36
CA GLN A 409 -16.99 16.84 13.07
C GLN A 409 -17.04 17.75 11.84
N GLU A 410 -16.10 18.67 11.71
CA GLU A 410 -15.95 19.51 10.51
C GLU A 410 -15.66 18.65 9.28
N LEU A 411 -14.72 17.70 9.40
CA LEU A 411 -14.43 16.75 8.33
C LEU A 411 -15.68 15.94 7.95
N ALA A 412 -16.42 15.41 8.91
CA ALA A 412 -17.65 14.70 8.67
C ALA A 412 -18.68 15.54 7.89
N GLY A 413 -18.85 16.81 8.24
CA GLY A 413 -19.72 17.74 7.52
C GLY A 413 -19.28 17.94 6.07
N SER A 414 -17.96 18.07 5.82
CA SER A 414 -17.40 18.18 4.47
C SER A 414 -17.62 16.89 3.66
N LEU A 415 -17.49 15.73 4.29
CA LEU A 415 -17.77 14.43 3.66
C LEU A 415 -19.25 14.28 3.27
N VAL A 416 -20.19 14.68 4.15
CA VAL A 416 -21.63 14.69 3.84
C VAL A 416 -21.90 15.50 2.57
N GLY A 417 -21.40 16.75 2.52
CA GLY A 417 -21.60 17.60 1.34
C GLY A 417 -21.00 17.03 0.05
N ALA A 418 -19.85 16.32 0.17
CA ALA A 418 -19.24 15.66 -0.98
C ALA A 418 -20.04 14.41 -1.43
N VAL A 419 -20.55 13.61 -0.49
CA VAL A 419 -21.40 12.43 -0.77
C VAL A 419 -22.71 12.90 -1.40
N ASP A 420 -23.40 13.90 -0.85
CA ASP A 420 -24.63 14.45 -1.41
C ASP A 420 -24.43 14.90 -2.86
N ARG A 421 -23.36 15.66 -3.11
CA ARG A 421 -23.03 16.10 -4.46
C ARG A 421 -22.74 14.94 -5.41
N ALA A 422 -22.01 13.91 -4.93
CA ALA A 422 -21.70 12.74 -5.74
C ALA A 422 -22.96 11.99 -6.18
N LEU A 423 -23.96 11.89 -5.30
CA LEU A 423 -25.23 11.23 -5.57
C LEU A 423 -26.18 12.10 -6.40
N ASP A 424 -26.25 13.41 -6.11
CA ASP A 424 -27.10 14.35 -6.87
C ASP A 424 -26.68 14.49 -8.33
N GLU A 425 -25.38 14.51 -8.57
CA GLU A 425 -24.78 14.60 -9.92
C GLU A 425 -24.60 13.23 -10.59
N ASP A 426 -25.02 12.13 -9.93
CA ASP A 426 -24.85 10.74 -10.41
C ASP A 426 -23.41 10.48 -10.89
N TRP A 427 -22.44 10.65 -9.98
CA TRP A 427 -21.02 10.53 -10.34
C TRP A 427 -20.65 9.14 -10.87
N LYS A 428 -21.31 8.09 -10.40
CA LYS A 428 -21.06 6.73 -10.94
C LYS A 428 -21.26 6.68 -12.45
N ARG A 429 -22.27 7.35 -12.95
CA ARG A 429 -22.56 7.41 -14.40
C ARG A 429 -21.78 8.53 -15.09
N THR A 430 -21.67 9.70 -14.48
CA THR A 430 -21.09 10.91 -15.14
C THR A 430 -19.57 10.96 -15.07
N LYS A 431 -18.96 10.52 -13.96
CA LYS A 431 -17.50 10.50 -13.74
C LYS A 431 -16.88 9.10 -13.76
N GLY A 432 -17.63 8.04 -13.49
CA GLY A 432 -17.11 6.67 -13.41
C GLY A 432 -16.32 6.21 -14.64
N PRO A 433 -16.80 6.45 -15.88
CA PRO A 433 -16.03 6.14 -17.09
C PRO A 433 -14.70 6.89 -17.19
N ALA A 434 -14.67 8.17 -16.79
CA ALA A 434 -13.46 8.98 -16.78
C ALA A 434 -12.48 8.48 -15.70
N ALA A 435 -12.97 8.14 -14.51
CA ALA A 435 -12.18 7.57 -13.43
C ALA A 435 -11.50 6.26 -13.84
N GLN A 436 -12.25 5.34 -14.47
CA GLN A 436 -11.72 4.10 -15.00
C GLN A 436 -10.65 4.33 -16.07
N ALA A 437 -10.94 5.17 -17.06
CA ALA A 437 -10.00 5.47 -18.14
C ALA A 437 -8.71 6.11 -17.61
N TYR A 438 -8.85 7.04 -16.65
CA TYR A 438 -7.72 7.70 -16.02
C TYR A 438 -6.84 6.72 -15.22
N ALA A 439 -7.45 5.85 -14.41
CA ALA A 439 -6.71 4.83 -13.67
C ALA A 439 -5.97 3.88 -14.62
N ALA A 440 -6.64 3.40 -15.68
CA ALA A 440 -6.05 2.48 -16.65
C ALA A 440 -4.88 3.11 -17.42
N ALA A 441 -4.99 4.36 -17.81
CA ALA A 441 -3.97 5.05 -18.58
C ALA A 441 -2.72 5.42 -17.77
N ASN A 442 -2.89 5.67 -16.45
CA ASN A 442 -1.81 6.26 -15.66
C ASN A 442 -1.28 5.35 -14.53
N PHE A 443 -2.03 4.34 -14.10
CA PHE A 443 -1.70 3.62 -12.86
C PHE A 443 -1.78 2.09 -12.96
N SER A 444 -1.83 1.49 -14.17
CA SER A 444 -1.64 0.04 -14.24
C SER A 444 -0.23 -0.32 -13.79
N VAL A 445 -0.07 -1.41 -13.05
CA VAL A 445 1.25 -1.80 -12.53
C VAL A 445 2.27 -2.03 -13.65
N VAL A 446 1.84 -2.56 -14.78
CA VAL A 446 2.71 -2.78 -15.95
C VAL A 446 3.20 -1.44 -16.53
N HIS A 447 2.31 -0.44 -16.61
CA HIS A 447 2.70 0.91 -17.03
C HIS A 447 3.73 1.51 -16.06
N GLN A 448 3.47 1.44 -14.74
CA GLN A 448 4.36 2.01 -13.73
C GLN A 448 5.77 1.39 -13.76
N VAL A 449 5.87 0.06 -13.83
CA VAL A 449 7.20 -0.58 -13.88
C VAL A 449 7.93 -0.30 -15.20
N SER A 450 7.20 -0.15 -16.31
CA SER A 450 7.78 0.23 -17.61
C SER A 450 8.38 1.65 -17.55
N GLU A 451 7.61 2.62 -17.05
CA GLU A 451 8.08 4.00 -16.87
C GLU A 451 9.26 4.09 -15.91
N LEU A 452 9.22 3.33 -14.81
CA LEU A 452 10.32 3.27 -13.86
C LEU A 452 11.60 2.74 -14.52
N LEU A 453 11.53 1.64 -15.27
CA LEU A 453 12.71 1.11 -15.99
C LEU A 453 13.24 2.09 -17.01
N ALA A 454 12.36 2.74 -17.78
CA ALA A 454 12.78 3.78 -18.74
C ALA A 454 13.48 4.97 -18.04
N ALA A 455 13.03 5.35 -16.84
CA ALA A 455 13.68 6.38 -16.04
C ALA A 455 15.05 5.92 -15.50
N VAL A 456 15.13 4.68 -15.03
CA VAL A 456 16.38 4.04 -14.59
C VAL A 456 17.41 4.05 -15.73
N ASP A 457 17.01 3.63 -16.94
CA ASP A 457 17.90 3.57 -18.11
C ASP A 457 18.46 4.94 -18.50
N ARG A 458 17.63 5.98 -18.45
CA ARG A 458 18.07 7.35 -18.72
C ARG A 458 19.13 7.85 -17.74
N LEU A 459 19.06 7.41 -16.47
CA LEU A 459 19.91 7.94 -15.39
C LEU A 459 21.17 7.12 -15.12
N ILE A 460 21.13 5.80 -15.39
CA ILE A 460 22.26 4.91 -15.10
C ILE A 460 23.02 4.56 -16.40
N GLY A 461 22.37 4.64 -17.56
CA GLY A 461 22.96 4.39 -18.87
C GLY A 461 23.09 2.87 -19.15
N HIS A 462 22.06 2.27 -19.69
CA HIS A 462 22.08 0.93 -20.29
C HIS A 462 21.84 1.02 -21.78
#